data_f2e0979daa98856d363979bd1ff90863
#
_entry.id   f2e0979daa98856d363979bd1ff90863
#
_cell.length_a   1.000
_cell.length_b   1.000
_cell.length_c   1.000
_cell.angle_alpha   90.00
_cell.angle_beta   90.00
_cell.angle_gamma   90.00
#
_symmetry.space_group_name_H-M   'P 1'
#
loop_
_entity.id
_entity.type
_entity.pdbx_description
1 polymer ?
#
loop_
_entity_poly.entity_id
_entity_poly.type
_entity_poly.pdbx_seq_one_letter_code
_entity_poly.pdbx_strand_id
1 'polypeptide(L)'
;MFQDGASHEDIAQGALGDCYFLSALSVLGNERTVDLFECQQDSNHADETDPNHWKKTGCFMLKFHKAGEFQYIIVDDYIPYNNMGQPAFTKGGDDGLEMWPAILEKAYAKLYGSYTAIEAGKVHMALADMVDNGFPEQLALKTFMNNQKLFTSRLRNLDKVQALMGAGSPEHEMGDRAINEEGIVQGHAYAILDVDDYQGEQLLQLRNPHGKSAHTSEWNGDWADDSEKWTAKAKASLNYTPNDQVDGVFWMPNSDFLNNFKYIYICRELTVKAGWHCQSIDS
;
A
#
# COMPACT_ATOMS: atom_id res chain seq x y z
N MET A 1 -15.33 -12.32 -0.28
CA MET A 1 -14.83 -10.94 -0.12
C MET A 1 -13.44 -10.97 0.46
N PHE A 2 -13.28 -11.29 1.72
CA PHE A 2 -12.02 -11.75 2.27
C PHE A 2 -12.06 -13.27 2.29
N GLN A 3 -11.02 -13.97 1.84
CA GLN A 3 -10.95 -15.44 1.92
C GLN A 3 -10.15 -15.86 3.17
N ASP A 4 -9.00 -15.27 3.37
CA ASP A 4 -8.06 -15.56 4.45
C ASP A 4 -7.54 -14.29 5.15
N GLY A 5 -8.24 -13.18 4.97
CA GLY A 5 -7.90 -11.85 5.46
C GLY A 5 -7.50 -10.91 4.34
N ALA A 6 -7.00 -9.73 4.67
CA ALA A 6 -6.50 -8.76 3.71
C ALA A 6 -4.97 -8.82 3.65
N SER A 7 -4.45 -9.11 2.47
CA SER A 7 -3.02 -9.19 2.20
C SER A 7 -2.63 -8.25 1.06
N HIS A 8 -1.38 -7.79 1.06
CA HIS A 8 -0.85 -7.06 -0.09
C HIS A 8 -0.87 -7.91 -1.37
N GLU A 9 -0.78 -9.25 -1.27
CA GLU A 9 -0.82 -10.18 -2.39
C GLU A 9 -2.16 -10.16 -3.14
N ASP A 10 -3.25 -9.76 -2.46
CA ASP A 10 -4.59 -9.65 -3.03
C ASP A 10 -4.77 -8.42 -3.94
N ILE A 11 -3.78 -7.54 -3.99
CA ILE A 11 -3.89 -6.27 -4.71
C ILE A 11 -3.15 -6.36 -6.04
N ALA A 12 -3.88 -6.17 -7.13
CA ALA A 12 -3.31 -6.05 -8.47
C ALA A 12 -3.94 -4.86 -9.20
N GLN A 13 -3.14 -3.88 -9.57
CA GLN A 13 -3.59 -2.68 -10.29
C GLN A 13 -4.13 -3.03 -11.67
N GLY A 14 -5.28 -2.43 -12.01
CA GLY A 14 -5.87 -2.51 -13.34
C GLY A 14 -5.54 -1.29 -14.22
N ALA A 15 -6.53 -0.79 -14.94
CA ALA A 15 -6.34 0.28 -15.91
C ALA A 15 -6.33 1.70 -15.30
N LEU A 16 -6.63 1.86 -14.02
CA LEU A 16 -6.67 3.15 -13.34
C LEU A 16 -5.27 3.53 -12.86
N GLY A 17 -4.90 4.81 -12.98
CA GLY A 17 -3.62 5.35 -12.50
C GLY A 17 -3.63 5.69 -11.01
N ASP A 18 -4.05 4.76 -10.16
CA ASP A 18 -4.20 4.91 -8.71
C ASP A 18 -3.18 4.09 -7.89
N CYS A 19 -2.01 3.84 -8.48
CA CYS A 19 -0.91 3.12 -7.82
C CYS A 19 -0.62 3.63 -6.39
N TYR A 20 -0.77 4.94 -6.14
CA TYR A 20 -0.57 5.54 -4.83
C TYR A 20 -1.57 5.02 -3.78
N PHE A 21 -2.83 4.82 -4.18
CA PHE A 21 -3.88 4.28 -3.31
C PHE A 21 -3.64 2.79 -3.04
N LEU A 22 -3.34 2.02 -4.07
CA LEU A 22 -3.07 0.59 -3.95
C LEU A 22 -1.78 0.30 -3.18
N SER A 23 -0.75 1.14 -3.33
CA SER A 23 0.44 1.08 -2.48
C SER A 23 0.12 1.40 -1.02
N ALA A 24 -0.78 2.35 -0.76
CA ALA A 24 -1.25 2.65 0.58
C ALA A 24 -2.03 1.46 1.18
N LEU A 25 -2.92 0.82 0.42
CA LEU A 25 -3.62 -0.40 0.84
C LEU A 25 -2.65 -1.53 1.19
N SER A 26 -1.58 -1.69 0.41
CA SER A 26 -0.58 -2.76 0.62
C SER A 26 0.12 -2.67 1.98
N VAL A 27 0.25 -1.49 2.57
CA VAL A 27 0.94 -1.29 3.86
C VAL A 27 0.00 -1.18 5.07
N LEU A 28 -1.31 -1.14 4.85
CA LEU A 28 -2.29 -1.06 5.96
C LEU A 28 -2.28 -2.30 6.84
N GLY A 29 -2.08 -3.48 6.25
CA GLY A 29 -2.23 -4.76 6.91
C GLY A 29 -3.69 -5.16 7.16
N ASN A 30 -3.87 -6.41 7.59
CA ASN A 30 -5.20 -7.01 7.69
C ASN A 30 -6.15 -6.26 8.64
N GLU A 31 -5.71 -5.98 9.87
CA GLU A 31 -6.57 -5.36 10.88
C GLU A 31 -7.13 -4.01 10.42
N ARG A 32 -6.26 -3.11 9.96
CA ARG A 32 -6.69 -1.77 9.50
C ARG A 32 -7.56 -1.83 8.26
N THR A 33 -7.27 -2.74 7.34
CA THR A 33 -8.06 -2.92 6.12
C THR A 33 -9.48 -3.41 6.46
N VAL A 34 -9.59 -4.39 7.37
CA VAL A 34 -10.89 -4.90 7.84
C VAL A 34 -11.67 -3.82 8.60
N ASP A 35 -10.98 -3.00 9.40
CA ASP A 35 -11.60 -1.89 10.16
C ASP A 35 -12.18 -0.77 9.28
N LEU A 36 -11.79 -0.70 8.00
CA LEU A 36 -12.43 0.20 7.04
C LEU A 36 -13.85 -0.24 6.67
N PHE A 37 -14.21 -1.50 6.88
CA PHE A 37 -15.53 -2.05 6.59
C PHE A 37 -16.42 -2.01 7.83
N GLU A 38 -17.21 -0.97 7.97
CA GLU A 38 -18.01 -0.68 9.17
C GLU A 38 -19.23 -1.62 9.35
N CYS A 39 -19.72 -2.27 8.30
CA CYS A 39 -20.89 -3.15 8.36
C CYS A 39 -20.70 -4.44 9.17
N GLN A 40 -19.53 -4.65 9.76
CA GLN A 40 -19.23 -5.84 10.57
C GLN A 40 -19.61 -5.69 12.06
N GLN A 41 -19.98 -4.49 12.51
CA GLN A 41 -20.08 -4.20 13.96
C GLN A 41 -21.49 -3.87 14.48
N ASP A 42 -22.54 -3.91 13.66
CA ASP A 42 -23.87 -3.49 14.14
C ASP A 42 -24.59 -4.61 14.91
N SER A 43 -24.46 -4.54 16.25
CA SER A 43 -24.87 -5.55 17.23
C SER A 43 -26.38 -5.64 17.50
N ASN A 44 -27.24 -4.96 16.72
CA ASN A 44 -28.68 -4.86 17.03
C ASN A 44 -29.60 -5.62 16.08
N HIS A 45 -29.11 -6.35 15.09
CA HIS A 45 -29.95 -7.18 14.22
C HIS A 45 -29.70 -8.68 14.42
N ALA A 46 -30.78 -9.44 14.62
CA ALA A 46 -30.80 -10.81 15.12
C ALA A 46 -30.14 -11.91 14.25
N ASP A 47 -29.32 -11.53 13.25
CA ASP A 47 -28.58 -12.47 12.40
C ASP A 47 -27.11 -12.07 12.24
N GLU A 48 -26.60 -11.30 13.18
CA GLU A 48 -25.28 -10.64 13.20
C GLU A 48 -24.11 -11.58 13.46
N THR A 49 -24.37 -12.81 13.77
CA THR A 49 -23.36 -13.85 13.89
C THR A 49 -22.97 -14.46 12.53
N ASP A 50 -23.64 -14.06 11.44
CA ASP A 50 -23.28 -14.49 10.09
C ASP A 50 -22.21 -13.56 9.50
N PRO A 51 -20.93 -13.99 9.44
CA PRO A 51 -19.86 -13.21 8.84
C PRO A 51 -20.07 -12.94 7.34
N ASN A 52 -21.19 -13.41 6.78
CA ASN A 52 -21.56 -13.23 5.39
C ASN A 52 -22.80 -12.36 5.19
N HIS A 53 -23.22 -11.60 6.21
CA HIS A 53 -24.42 -10.74 6.10
C HIS A 53 -24.35 -9.79 4.88
N TRP A 54 -23.21 -9.15 4.66
CA TRP A 54 -22.93 -8.31 3.50
C TRP A 54 -23.06 -9.06 2.15
N LYS A 55 -22.73 -10.36 2.08
CA LYS A 55 -22.93 -11.19 0.88
C LYS A 55 -24.40 -11.32 0.49
N LYS A 56 -25.29 -11.24 1.47
CA LYS A 56 -26.73 -11.31 1.22
C LYS A 56 -27.32 -9.99 0.76
N THR A 57 -26.72 -8.87 1.21
CA THR A 57 -27.24 -7.52 0.90
C THR A 57 -26.59 -6.88 -0.33
N GLY A 58 -25.36 -7.31 -0.70
CA GLY A 58 -24.60 -6.68 -1.76
C GLY A 58 -24.28 -5.20 -1.50
N CYS A 59 -24.30 -4.79 -0.21
CA CYS A 59 -24.15 -3.40 0.21
C CYS A 59 -23.05 -3.31 1.26
N PHE A 60 -22.09 -2.42 1.03
CA PHE A 60 -20.93 -2.20 1.90
C PHE A 60 -20.90 -0.77 2.38
N MET A 61 -20.67 -0.59 3.68
CA MET A 61 -20.36 0.72 4.27
C MET A 61 -18.91 0.74 4.68
N LEU A 62 -18.17 1.71 4.13
CA LEU A 62 -16.76 1.90 4.40
C LEU A 62 -16.53 3.22 5.10
N LYS A 63 -15.57 3.23 6.01
CA LYS A 63 -15.20 4.37 6.83
C LYS A 63 -13.85 4.92 6.37
N PHE A 64 -13.80 6.20 6.05
CA PHE A 64 -12.58 6.95 5.77
C PHE A 64 -12.47 8.13 6.71
N HIS A 65 -11.26 8.59 6.95
CA HIS A 65 -10.99 9.79 7.71
C HIS A 65 -10.66 10.94 6.75
N LYS A 66 -11.45 12.02 6.74
CA LYS A 66 -11.28 13.14 5.82
C LYS A 66 -11.50 14.46 6.53
N ALA A 67 -10.54 15.37 6.42
CA ALA A 67 -10.64 16.71 7.02
C ALA A 67 -10.95 16.72 8.54
N GLY A 68 -10.42 15.72 9.27
CA GLY A 68 -10.61 15.60 10.72
C GLY A 68 -11.90 14.89 11.15
N GLU A 69 -12.67 14.36 10.21
CA GLU A 69 -13.95 13.68 10.48
C GLU A 69 -14.03 12.33 9.75
N PHE A 70 -14.80 11.39 10.33
CA PHE A 70 -15.14 10.15 9.66
C PHE A 70 -16.18 10.37 8.57
N GLN A 71 -15.90 9.84 7.38
CA GLN A 71 -16.81 9.80 6.24
C GLN A 71 -17.24 8.36 5.97
N TYR A 72 -18.53 8.10 6.03
CA TYR A 72 -19.11 6.78 5.77
C TYR A 72 -19.60 6.72 4.33
N ILE A 73 -19.01 5.84 3.54
CA ILE A 73 -19.29 5.67 2.12
C ILE A 73 -19.96 4.33 1.88
N ILE A 74 -21.20 4.37 1.35
CA ILE A 74 -21.95 3.17 1.01
C ILE A 74 -21.77 2.87 -0.48
N VAL A 75 -21.40 1.65 -0.82
CA VAL A 75 -21.27 1.13 -2.19
C VAL A 75 -21.97 -0.22 -2.32
N ASP A 76 -22.34 -0.56 -3.55
CA ASP A 76 -22.84 -1.89 -3.91
C ASP A 76 -21.69 -2.79 -4.40
N ASP A 77 -21.98 -4.06 -4.68
CA ASP A 77 -21.05 -5.09 -5.17
C ASP A 77 -20.87 -5.10 -6.71
N TYR A 78 -21.46 -4.14 -7.42
CA TYR A 78 -21.29 -4.02 -8.86
C TYR A 78 -19.94 -3.40 -9.20
N ILE A 79 -19.03 -4.19 -9.72
CA ILE A 79 -17.69 -3.76 -10.14
C ILE A 79 -17.67 -3.53 -11.65
N PRO A 80 -17.05 -2.44 -12.14
CA PRO A 80 -16.87 -2.22 -13.57
C PRO A 80 -16.03 -3.32 -14.22
N TYR A 81 -16.49 -3.85 -15.37
CA TYR A 81 -15.79 -4.85 -16.15
C TYR A 81 -15.39 -4.29 -17.52
N ASN A 82 -14.23 -4.70 -18.01
CA ASN A 82 -13.78 -4.39 -19.35
C ASN A 82 -14.44 -5.31 -20.39
N ASN A 83 -14.20 -5.05 -21.68
CA ASN A 83 -14.78 -5.83 -22.78
C ASN A 83 -14.30 -7.30 -22.83
N MET A 84 -13.29 -7.67 -22.06
CA MET A 84 -12.78 -9.03 -21.93
C MET A 84 -13.41 -9.80 -20.76
N GLY A 85 -14.36 -9.19 -20.05
CA GLY A 85 -15.02 -9.81 -18.90
C GLY A 85 -14.12 -9.88 -17.66
N GLN A 86 -13.16 -8.97 -17.51
CA GLN A 86 -12.30 -8.84 -16.34
C GLN A 86 -12.60 -7.52 -15.63
N PRO A 87 -12.37 -7.41 -14.29
CA PRO A 87 -12.42 -6.13 -13.60
C PRO A 87 -11.61 -5.07 -14.34
N ALA A 88 -12.21 -3.90 -14.58
CA ALA A 88 -11.59 -2.83 -15.37
C ALA A 88 -10.45 -2.15 -14.59
N PHE A 89 -10.60 -2.07 -13.29
CA PHE A 89 -9.69 -1.39 -12.37
C PHE A 89 -8.99 -2.43 -11.48
N THR A 90 -8.89 -2.19 -10.18
CA THR A 90 -8.22 -3.13 -9.27
C THR A 90 -8.83 -4.54 -9.35
N LYS A 91 -7.95 -5.51 -9.39
CA LYS A 91 -8.27 -6.94 -9.36
C LYS A 91 -7.88 -7.49 -8.00
N GLY A 92 -8.68 -8.42 -7.48
CA GLY A 92 -8.34 -9.17 -6.29
C GLY A 92 -7.50 -10.39 -6.64
N GLY A 93 -6.40 -10.61 -5.92
CA GLY A 93 -5.57 -11.79 -5.92
C GLY A 93 -5.34 -12.56 -7.23
N ASP A 94 -4.62 -13.65 -7.16
CA ASP A 94 -4.31 -14.51 -8.32
C ASP A 94 -5.53 -15.24 -8.88
N ASP A 95 -6.49 -15.56 -8.02
CA ASP A 95 -7.71 -16.29 -8.39
C ASP A 95 -8.91 -15.38 -8.72
N GLY A 96 -8.77 -14.06 -8.51
CA GLY A 96 -9.83 -13.07 -8.75
C GLY A 96 -11.04 -13.21 -7.81
N LEU A 97 -10.92 -13.99 -6.74
CA LEU A 97 -12.01 -14.26 -5.81
C LEU A 97 -12.05 -13.24 -4.65
N GLU A 98 -10.94 -12.54 -4.41
CA GLU A 98 -10.85 -11.46 -3.46
C GLU A 98 -11.48 -10.18 -4.04
N MET A 99 -12.51 -9.67 -3.40
CA MET A 99 -13.23 -8.48 -3.90
C MET A 99 -12.97 -7.22 -3.07
N TRP A 100 -12.37 -7.37 -1.90
CA TRP A 100 -12.17 -6.25 -0.98
C TRP A 100 -11.34 -5.10 -1.58
N PRO A 101 -10.28 -5.34 -2.41
CA PRO A 101 -9.55 -4.22 -3.00
C PRO A 101 -10.41 -3.40 -3.98
N ALA A 102 -11.18 -4.08 -4.84
CA ALA A 102 -12.06 -3.42 -5.79
C ALA A 102 -13.22 -2.65 -5.10
N ILE A 103 -13.76 -3.16 -4.00
CA ILE A 103 -14.79 -2.47 -3.20
C ILE A 103 -14.20 -1.24 -2.52
N LEU A 104 -12.99 -1.33 -1.94
CA LEU A 104 -12.30 -0.18 -1.34
C LEU A 104 -11.96 0.90 -2.38
N GLU A 105 -11.43 0.51 -3.54
CA GLU A 105 -11.17 1.42 -4.67
C GLU A 105 -12.45 2.14 -5.11
N LYS A 106 -13.56 1.42 -5.25
CA LYS A 106 -14.86 1.98 -5.59
C LYS A 106 -15.35 2.98 -4.55
N ALA A 107 -15.22 2.64 -3.28
CA ALA A 107 -15.62 3.52 -2.19
C ALA A 107 -14.74 4.77 -2.13
N TYR A 108 -13.43 4.62 -2.35
CA TYR A 108 -12.50 5.75 -2.43
C TYR A 108 -12.78 6.64 -3.64
N ALA A 109 -13.09 6.05 -4.80
CA ALA A 109 -13.56 6.80 -5.97
C ALA A 109 -14.85 7.58 -5.67
N LYS A 110 -15.80 6.98 -4.95
CA LYS A 110 -17.03 7.66 -4.54
C LYS A 110 -16.78 8.79 -3.52
N LEU A 111 -15.84 8.61 -2.59
CA LEU A 111 -15.43 9.66 -1.64
C LEU A 111 -14.91 10.91 -2.36
N TYR A 112 -14.19 10.73 -3.47
CA TYR A 112 -13.65 11.81 -4.29
C TYR A 112 -14.53 12.21 -5.48
N GLY A 113 -15.64 11.49 -5.71
CA GLY A 113 -16.66 11.81 -6.71
C GLY A 113 -16.63 10.92 -7.96
N SER A 114 -15.50 10.35 -8.38
CA SER A 114 -15.39 9.44 -9.51
C SER A 114 -14.06 8.67 -9.52
N TYR A 115 -13.95 7.61 -10.32
CA TYR A 115 -12.69 6.93 -10.58
C TYR A 115 -11.64 7.88 -11.20
N THR A 116 -12.03 8.74 -12.13
CA THR A 116 -11.13 9.73 -12.73
C THR A 116 -10.58 10.72 -11.68
N ALA A 117 -11.34 11.01 -10.63
CA ALA A 117 -10.90 11.93 -9.59
C ALA A 117 -9.81 11.36 -8.69
N ILE A 118 -9.60 10.03 -8.71
CA ILE A 118 -8.54 9.36 -7.96
C ILE A 118 -7.36 8.92 -8.85
N GLU A 119 -7.36 9.29 -10.14
CA GLU A 119 -6.17 9.16 -10.97
C GLU A 119 -5.08 10.12 -10.47
N ALA A 120 -3.90 9.61 -10.23
CA ALA A 120 -2.74 10.28 -9.67
C ALA A 120 -2.95 10.87 -8.26
N GLY A 121 -2.02 10.58 -7.38
CA GLY A 121 -2.06 11.05 -5.99
C GLY A 121 -0.77 10.75 -5.25
N LYS A 122 -0.84 10.76 -3.93
CA LYS A 122 0.32 10.53 -3.06
C LYS A 122 -0.02 9.54 -1.97
N VAL A 123 0.83 8.56 -1.76
CA VAL A 123 0.62 7.44 -0.82
C VAL A 123 0.28 7.93 0.59
N HIS A 124 1.03 8.91 1.13
CA HIS A 124 0.80 9.42 2.48
C HIS A 124 -0.56 10.09 2.66
N MET A 125 -1.13 10.68 1.60
CA MET A 125 -2.46 11.28 1.66
C MET A 125 -3.55 10.20 1.66
N ALA A 126 -3.41 9.17 0.84
CA ALA A 126 -4.32 8.03 0.86
C ALA A 126 -4.27 7.30 2.21
N LEU A 127 -3.07 7.11 2.78
CA LEU A 127 -2.91 6.56 4.12
C LEU A 127 -3.63 7.41 5.18
N ALA A 128 -3.48 8.73 5.13
CA ALA A 128 -4.15 9.62 6.08
C ALA A 128 -5.68 9.58 5.97
N ASP A 129 -6.22 9.27 4.79
CA ASP A 129 -7.65 9.07 4.59
C ASP A 129 -8.14 7.70 5.13
N MET A 130 -7.24 6.74 5.33
CA MET A 130 -7.58 5.36 5.73
C MET A 130 -7.26 5.02 7.19
N VAL A 131 -6.50 5.87 7.89
CA VAL A 131 -6.16 5.65 9.30
C VAL A 131 -6.69 6.78 10.17
N ASP A 132 -7.09 6.46 11.39
CA ASP A 132 -7.52 7.46 12.35
C ASP A 132 -6.33 8.31 12.82
N ASN A 133 -6.51 9.63 12.82
CA ASN A 133 -5.46 10.58 13.23
C ASN A 133 -4.13 10.41 12.47
N GLY A 134 -4.19 10.05 11.20
CA GLY A 134 -3.04 9.90 10.34
C GLY A 134 -2.31 11.23 10.11
N PHE A 135 -1.00 11.26 10.39
CA PHE A 135 -0.14 12.40 10.13
C PHE A 135 0.72 12.15 8.90
N PRO A 136 0.35 12.72 7.73
CA PRO A 136 1.06 12.51 6.49
C PRO A 136 2.33 13.38 6.39
N GLU A 137 3.41 12.78 5.89
CA GLU A 137 4.70 13.45 5.65
C GLU A 137 5.27 12.96 4.31
N GLN A 138 5.89 13.88 3.56
CA GLN A 138 6.65 13.55 2.34
C GLN A 138 8.08 14.08 2.50
N LEU A 139 9.07 13.21 2.31
CA LEU A 139 10.48 13.58 2.33
C LEU A 139 11.10 13.38 0.94
N ALA A 140 11.84 14.37 0.47
CA ALA A 140 12.60 14.26 -0.75
C ALA A 140 13.94 13.54 -0.46
N LEU A 141 14.16 12.41 -1.10
CA LEU A 141 15.34 11.55 -0.85
C LEU A 141 16.67 12.22 -1.19
N LYS A 142 16.67 13.18 -2.13
CA LYS A 142 17.84 13.99 -2.46
C LYS A 142 18.49 14.68 -1.25
N THR A 143 17.74 14.93 -0.20
CA THR A 143 18.26 15.56 1.04
C THR A 143 19.16 14.62 1.83
N PHE A 144 19.09 13.32 1.57
CA PHE A 144 19.86 12.28 2.26
C PHE A 144 21.01 11.71 1.46
N MET A 145 21.13 12.02 0.16
CA MET A 145 22.18 11.46 -0.71
C MET A 145 23.59 11.69 -0.19
N ASN A 146 23.84 12.83 0.46
CA ASN A 146 25.13 13.13 1.08
C ASN A 146 25.23 12.70 2.56
N ASN A 147 24.18 12.09 3.11
CA ASN A 147 24.12 11.66 4.51
C ASN A 147 23.27 10.39 4.68
N GLN A 148 23.77 9.31 4.10
CA GLN A 148 23.12 7.99 4.17
C GLN A 148 22.92 7.50 5.61
N LYS A 149 23.85 7.83 6.54
CA LYS A 149 23.68 7.48 7.95
C LYS A 149 22.47 8.15 8.59
N LEU A 150 22.18 9.38 8.21
CA LEU A 150 20.97 10.07 8.66
C LEU A 150 19.71 9.40 8.12
N PHE A 151 19.73 9.00 6.84
CA PHE A 151 18.62 8.27 6.23
C PHE A 151 18.38 6.92 6.92
N THR A 152 19.43 6.12 7.09
CA THR A 152 19.39 4.85 7.85
C THR A 152 18.77 5.04 9.24
N SER A 153 19.22 6.06 9.99
CA SER A 153 18.66 6.36 11.31
C SER A 153 17.20 6.79 11.26
N ARG A 154 16.81 7.55 10.22
CA ARG A 154 15.42 7.97 10.03
C ARG A 154 14.50 6.78 9.75
N LEU A 155 14.90 5.89 8.85
CA LEU A 155 14.14 4.68 8.53
C LEU A 155 13.93 3.79 9.76
N ARG A 156 14.98 3.51 10.53
CA ARG A 156 14.87 2.75 11.79
C ARG A 156 13.91 3.38 12.81
N ASN A 157 13.90 4.71 12.88
CA ASN A 157 12.98 5.41 13.79
C ASN A 157 11.53 5.31 13.28
N LEU A 158 11.30 5.37 11.97
CA LEU A 158 9.98 5.22 11.37
C LEU A 158 9.45 3.80 11.55
N ASP A 159 10.29 2.81 11.30
CA ASP A 159 9.96 1.40 11.52
C ASP A 159 9.63 1.13 13.00
N LYS A 160 10.47 1.60 13.92
CA LYS A 160 10.25 1.44 15.37
C LYS A 160 8.91 2.00 15.86
N VAL A 161 8.38 3.05 15.23
CA VAL A 161 7.07 3.61 15.55
C VAL A 161 5.96 3.05 14.64
N GLN A 162 6.29 2.03 13.86
CA GLN A 162 5.38 1.36 12.93
C GLN A 162 4.67 2.35 11.98
N ALA A 163 5.42 3.33 11.48
CA ALA A 163 4.91 4.26 10.50
C ALA A 163 4.60 3.52 9.19
N LEU A 164 3.46 3.81 8.59
CA LEU A 164 3.09 3.32 7.27
C LEU A 164 3.88 4.09 6.21
N MET A 165 4.50 3.39 5.27
CA MET A 165 5.44 4.00 4.34
C MET A 165 5.21 3.56 2.90
N GLY A 166 5.48 4.47 1.97
CA GLY A 166 5.56 4.17 0.55
C GLY A 166 6.65 4.98 -0.12
N ALA A 167 6.92 4.69 -1.36
CA ALA A 167 7.95 5.35 -2.14
C ALA A 167 7.40 5.86 -3.47
N GLY A 168 8.00 6.91 -4.01
CA GLY A 168 7.70 7.43 -5.35
C GLY A 168 8.96 7.46 -6.20
N SER A 169 8.92 6.80 -7.35
CA SER A 169 10.00 6.83 -8.33
C SER A 169 10.06 8.18 -9.07
N PRO A 170 11.16 8.52 -9.74
CA PRO A 170 11.26 9.72 -10.55
C PRO A 170 10.20 9.77 -11.64
N GLU A 171 9.70 10.97 -11.92
CA GLU A 171 8.77 11.21 -13.02
C GLU A 171 9.45 10.97 -14.38
N HIS A 172 8.69 10.44 -15.33
CA HIS A 172 9.13 10.23 -16.70
C HIS A 172 8.04 10.66 -17.67
N GLU A 173 8.40 11.10 -18.88
CA GLU A 173 7.43 11.58 -19.90
C GLU A 173 6.42 10.50 -20.31
N MET A 174 6.83 9.23 -20.26
CA MET A 174 5.98 8.08 -20.54
C MET A 174 5.17 7.58 -19.33
N GLY A 175 5.29 8.26 -18.16
CA GLY A 175 4.68 7.85 -16.91
C GLY A 175 5.15 6.47 -16.47
N ASP A 176 4.21 5.67 -15.94
CA ASP A 176 4.43 4.31 -15.43
C ASP A 176 4.70 3.23 -16.51
N ARG A 177 4.76 3.62 -17.79
CA ARG A 177 5.23 2.74 -18.87
C ARG A 177 6.75 2.73 -19.00
N ALA A 178 7.43 3.68 -18.41
CA ALA A 178 8.89 3.72 -18.41
C ALA A 178 9.43 2.85 -17.27
N ILE A 179 10.44 2.05 -17.59
CA ILE A 179 11.17 1.23 -16.63
C ILE A 179 12.66 1.61 -16.79
N ASN A 180 13.36 1.86 -15.67
CA ASN A 180 14.78 2.12 -15.74
C ASN A 180 15.61 0.83 -15.95
N GLU A 181 16.92 0.96 -16.09
CA GLU A 181 17.82 -0.18 -16.33
C GLU A 181 17.86 -1.16 -15.16
N GLU A 182 17.56 -0.69 -13.95
CA GLU A 182 17.52 -1.49 -12.73
C GLU A 182 16.13 -2.12 -12.45
N GLY A 183 15.18 -1.98 -13.36
CA GLY A 183 13.86 -2.62 -13.25
C GLY A 183 12.80 -1.80 -12.50
N ILE A 184 13.07 -0.55 -12.11
CA ILE A 184 12.12 0.28 -11.39
C ILE A 184 11.22 1.05 -12.36
N VAL A 185 9.91 0.86 -12.24
CA VAL A 185 8.87 1.60 -12.98
C VAL A 185 8.94 3.07 -12.58
N GLN A 186 8.92 3.98 -13.56
CA GLN A 186 9.06 5.40 -13.35
C GLN A 186 7.69 6.09 -13.19
N GLY A 187 7.67 7.26 -12.54
CA GLY A 187 6.43 7.99 -12.28
C GLY A 187 5.40 7.17 -11.50
N HIS A 188 5.85 6.27 -10.65
CA HIS A 188 5.04 5.21 -10.04
C HIS A 188 5.22 5.20 -8.52
N ALA A 189 4.18 4.72 -7.82
CA ALA A 189 4.18 4.56 -6.38
C ALA A 189 4.41 3.09 -6.00
N TYR A 190 5.17 2.88 -4.93
CA TYR A 190 5.49 1.59 -4.35
C TYR A 190 5.11 1.57 -2.87
N ALA A 191 4.71 0.43 -2.36
CA ALA A 191 4.62 0.18 -0.93
C ALA A 191 6.01 -0.11 -0.36
N ILE A 192 6.29 0.33 0.88
CA ILE A 192 7.43 -0.15 1.68
C ILE A 192 6.83 -1.05 2.75
N LEU A 193 7.03 -2.37 2.57
CA LEU A 193 6.42 -3.39 3.42
C LEU A 193 7.23 -3.60 4.70
N ASP A 194 8.56 -3.50 4.62
CA ASP A 194 9.46 -3.76 5.74
C ASP A 194 10.77 -2.98 5.61
N VAL A 195 11.44 -2.77 6.74
CA VAL A 195 12.78 -2.18 6.84
C VAL A 195 13.58 -2.98 7.85
N ASP A 196 14.58 -3.70 7.41
CA ASP A 196 15.38 -4.56 8.29
C ASP A 196 16.89 -4.34 8.07
N ASP A 197 17.68 -4.85 8.99
CA ASP A 197 19.15 -4.80 8.96
C ASP A 197 19.71 -6.23 8.89
N TYR A 198 20.48 -6.52 7.83
CA TYR A 198 21.19 -7.78 7.72
C TYR A 198 22.69 -7.55 7.61
N GLN A 199 23.48 -8.09 8.54
CA GLN A 199 24.95 -7.96 8.60
C GLN A 199 25.48 -6.53 8.53
N GLY A 200 24.70 -5.55 9.00
CA GLY A 200 25.06 -4.13 8.99
C GLY A 200 24.66 -3.38 7.73
N GLU A 201 24.06 -4.06 6.76
CA GLU A 201 23.42 -3.46 5.59
C GLU A 201 21.94 -3.27 5.89
N GLN A 202 21.41 -2.06 5.74
CA GLN A 202 19.98 -1.79 5.86
C GLN A 202 19.28 -2.04 4.53
N LEU A 203 18.20 -2.79 4.59
CA LEU A 203 17.41 -3.23 3.45
C LEU A 203 15.98 -2.72 3.59
N LEU A 204 15.32 -2.52 2.46
CA LEU A 204 13.90 -2.22 2.37
C LEU A 204 13.22 -3.30 1.53
N GLN A 205 12.08 -3.80 2.01
CA GLN A 205 11.18 -4.61 1.21
C GLN A 205 10.15 -3.71 0.55
N LEU A 206 10.10 -3.74 -0.75
CA LEU A 206 9.17 -2.94 -1.55
C LEU A 206 8.17 -3.84 -2.27
N ARG A 207 7.03 -3.24 -2.60
CA ARG A 207 6.03 -3.87 -3.46
C ARG A 207 5.55 -2.93 -4.53
N ASN A 208 5.61 -3.40 -5.77
CA ASN A 208 4.97 -2.79 -6.92
C ASN A 208 3.48 -3.19 -6.95
N PRO A 209 2.51 -2.27 -6.84
CA PRO A 209 1.08 -2.59 -6.84
C PRO A 209 0.57 -3.19 -8.15
N HIS A 210 1.36 -3.20 -9.22
CA HIS A 210 1.04 -3.95 -10.44
C HIS A 210 0.92 -5.47 -10.17
N GLY A 211 1.57 -5.99 -9.11
CA GLY A 211 1.54 -7.39 -8.74
C GLY A 211 2.05 -8.29 -9.87
N LYS A 212 1.45 -9.44 -10.09
CA LYS A 212 1.80 -10.40 -11.15
C LYS A 212 1.29 -10.01 -12.55
N SER A 213 1.08 -8.74 -12.84
CA SER A 213 0.61 -8.32 -14.16
C SER A 213 1.72 -8.41 -15.21
N ALA A 214 1.34 -8.47 -16.50
CA ALA A 214 2.29 -8.50 -17.61
C ALA A 214 3.17 -7.23 -17.74
N HIS A 215 2.85 -6.18 -17.00
CA HIS A 215 3.60 -4.92 -16.96
C HIS A 215 4.45 -4.77 -15.69
N THR A 216 4.47 -5.78 -14.84
CA THR A 216 5.27 -5.76 -13.62
C THR A 216 6.73 -5.95 -13.97
N SER A 217 7.55 -5.10 -13.39
CA SER A 217 9.01 -5.22 -13.40
C SER A 217 9.49 -5.11 -11.96
N GLU A 218 10.58 -5.78 -11.65
CA GLU A 218 11.18 -5.82 -10.33
C GLU A 218 12.62 -5.36 -10.38
N TRP A 219 13.14 -4.99 -9.23
CA TRP A 219 14.53 -4.70 -8.99
C TRP A 219 15.43 -5.85 -9.43
N ASN A 220 16.52 -5.55 -10.13
CA ASN A 220 17.48 -6.53 -10.66
C ASN A 220 18.91 -6.35 -10.13
N GLY A 221 19.09 -5.57 -9.06
CA GLY A 221 20.38 -5.35 -8.43
C GLY A 221 20.62 -6.25 -7.21
N ASP A 222 21.43 -5.77 -6.27
CA ASP A 222 21.71 -6.49 -5.02
C ASP A 222 20.43 -6.76 -4.21
N TRP A 223 20.28 -8.00 -3.71
CA TRP A 223 19.07 -8.47 -3.01
C TRP A 223 17.83 -8.62 -3.91
N ALA A 224 17.95 -8.52 -5.24
CA ALA A 224 16.91 -9.02 -6.14
C ALA A 224 16.65 -10.51 -5.89
N ASP A 225 15.50 -11.02 -6.31
CA ASP A 225 15.08 -12.39 -6.01
C ASP A 225 16.06 -13.47 -6.49
N ASP A 226 16.75 -13.23 -7.59
CA ASP A 226 17.80 -14.10 -8.15
C ASP A 226 19.21 -13.83 -7.56
N SER A 227 19.34 -12.93 -6.59
CA SER A 227 20.64 -12.55 -6.02
C SER A 227 21.27 -13.69 -5.21
N GLU A 228 22.59 -13.91 -5.41
CA GLU A 228 23.38 -14.86 -4.62
C GLU A 228 23.49 -14.48 -3.13
N LYS A 229 23.09 -13.28 -2.74
CA LYS A 229 23.02 -12.83 -1.34
C LYS A 229 21.96 -13.60 -0.51
N TRP A 230 21.00 -14.21 -1.16
CA TRP A 230 19.93 -15.01 -0.51
C TRP A 230 20.43 -16.37 0.00
N THR A 231 21.34 -16.32 0.94
CA THR A 231 21.74 -17.53 1.70
C THR A 231 20.60 -18.04 2.59
N ALA A 232 20.65 -19.30 3.01
CA ALA A 232 19.68 -19.85 3.96
C ALA A 232 19.59 -19.02 5.27
N LYS A 233 20.72 -18.45 5.72
CA LYS A 233 20.78 -17.58 6.89
C LYS A 233 20.08 -16.23 6.63
N ALA A 234 20.27 -15.64 5.45
CA ALA A 234 19.61 -14.39 5.07
C ALA A 234 18.09 -14.57 5.00
N LYS A 235 17.63 -15.63 4.31
CA LYS A 235 16.20 -15.96 4.20
C LYS A 235 15.56 -16.14 5.57
N ALA A 236 16.22 -16.86 6.47
CA ALA A 236 15.70 -17.04 7.84
C ALA A 236 15.72 -15.75 8.67
N SER A 237 16.73 -14.89 8.49
CA SER A 237 16.85 -13.63 9.25
C SER A 237 15.81 -12.60 8.81
N LEU A 238 15.58 -12.47 7.51
CA LEU A 238 14.65 -11.50 6.92
C LEU A 238 13.23 -12.07 6.76
N ASN A 239 13.01 -13.30 7.21
CA ASN A 239 11.73 -14.02 7.06
C ASN A 239 11.17 -13.93 5.64
N TYR A 240 12.04 -14.08 4.64
CA TYR A 240 11.70 -13.93 3.24
C TYR A 240 12.23 -15.08 2.40
N THR A 241 11.43 -15.53 1.48
CA THR A 241 11.82 -16.51 0.46
C THR A 241 11.61 -15.87 -0.90
N PRO A 242 12.70 -15.56 -1.63
CA PRO A 242 12.59 -15.02 -2.98
C PRO A 242 11.73 -15.90 -3.87
N ASN A 243 10.92 -15.28 -4.71
CA ASN A 243 10.06 -15.95 -5.67
C ASN A 243 10.73 -15.97 -7.04
N ASP A 244 10.66 -17.11 -7.75
CA ASP A 244 11.14 -17.22 -9.13
C ASP A 244 10.20 -16.52 -10.14
N GLN A 245 9.03 -16.10 -9.68
CA GLN A 245 8.03 -15.38 -10.48
C GLN A 245 7.98 -13.91 -10.07
N VAL A 246 7.87 -13.04 -11.04
CA VAL A 246 7.64 -11.60 -10.81
C VAL A 246 6.29 -11.43 -10.11
N ASP A 247 6.31 -11.13 -8.82
CA ASP A 247 5.09 -10.92 -8.01
C ASP A 247 4.96 -9.47 -7.50
N GLY A 248 5.94 -8.65 -7.79
CA GLY A 248 6.02 -7.25 -7.43
C GLY A 248 6.72 -7.00 -6.10
N VAL A 249 7.12 -8.03 -5.34
CA VAL A 249 7.79 -7.89 -4.04
C VAL A 249 9.27 -8.16 -4.19
N PHE A 250 10.11 -7.26 -3.71
CA PHE A 250 11.56 -7.41 -3.74
C PHE A 250 12.23 -6.67 -2.59
N TRP A 251 13.45 -7.05 -2.28
CA TRP A 251 14.31 -6.36 -1.35
C TRP A 251 15.39 -5.56 -2.07
N MET A 252 15.79 -4.42 -1.51
CA MET A 252 16.90 -3.64 -2.01
C MET A 252 17.66 -2.92 -0.90
N PRO A 253 18.97 -2.64 -1.09
CA PRO A 253 19.75 -1.83 -0.17
C PRO A 253 19.24 -0.39 -0.07
N ASN A 254 19.36 0.23 1.09
CA ASN A 254 18.96 1.63 1.26
C ASN A 254 19.80 2.60 0.38
N SER A 255 21.03 2.23 0.00
CA SER A 255 21.85 2.97 -0.95
C SER A 255 21.19 3.06 -2.33
N ASP A 256 20.71 1.91 -2.81
CA ASP A 256 20.08 1.82 -4.13
C ASP A 256 18.68 2.42 -4.10
N PHE A 257 17.97 2.29 -2.98
CA PHE A 257 16.72 3.01 -2.77
C PHE A 257 16.88 4.53 -2.91
N LEU A 258 17.92 5.11 -2.31
CA LEU A 258 18.23 6.54 -2.45
C LEU A 258 18.52 6.97 -3.89
N ASN A 259 19.09 6.08 -4.70
CA ASN A 259 19.42 6.36 -6.10
C ASN A 259 18.24 6.20 -7.05
N ASN A 260 17.33 5.27 -6.75
CA ASN A 260 16.23 4.88 -7.62
C ASN A 260 14.90 5.57 -7.31
N PHE A 261 14.73 6.11 -6.11
CA PHE A 261 13.49 6.76 -5.71
C PHE A 261 13.68 8.27 -5.46
N LYS A 262 12.60 9.03 -5.63
CA LYS A 262 12.58 10.49 -5.48
C LYS A 262 12.05 10.92 -4.13
N TYR A 263 11.02 10.20 -3.64
CA TYR A 263 10.33 10.51 -2.40
C TYR A 263 10.12 9.25 -1.56
N ILE A 264 10.12 9.46 -0.24
CA ILE A 264 9.48 8.55 0.71
C ILE A 264 8.23 9.26 1.25
N TYR A 265 7.13 8.53 1.27
CA TYR A 265 5.84 8.92 1.80
C TYR A 265 5.63 8.22 3.13
N ILE A 266 5.19 8.95 4.14
CA ILE A 266 5.09 8.46 5.50
C ILE A 266 3.73 8.85 6.05
N CYS A 267 3.07 7.95 6.75
CA CYS A 267 1.93 8.26 7.59
C CYS A 267 2.14 7.65 8.97
N ARG A 268 2.05 8.47 9.99
CA ARG A 268 2.14 8.05 11.39
C ARG A 268 0.77 8.17 12.02
N GLU A 269 0.32 7.15 12.72
CA GLU A 269 -0.87 7.21 13.53
C GLU A 269 -0.56 7.93 14.84
N LEU A 270 -1.22 9.06 15.08
CA LEU A 270 -1.09 9.82 16.30
C LEU A 270 -2.09 9.28 17.36
N THR A 271 -1.80 8.10 17.88
CA THR A 271 -2.66 7.47 18.90
C THR A 271 -2.14 7.74 20.31
N VAL A 272 -3.02 7.67 21.30
CA VAL A 272 -2.64 7.76 22.72
C VAL A 272 -1.64 6.65 23.10
N LYS A 273 -1.75 5.46 22.48
CA LYS A 273 -0.79 4.36 22.64
C LYS A 273 0.62 4.72 22.15
N ALA A 274 0.72 5.58 21.14
CA ALA A 274 1.98 6.10 20.63
C ALA A 274 2.53 7.29 21.44
N GLY A 275 1.89 7.67 22.54
CA GLY A 275 2.32 8.76 23.42
C GLY A 275 1.95 10.15 22.89
N TRP A 276 1.04 10.25 21.92
CA TRP A 276 0.55 11.53 21.41
C TRP A 276 -0.71 11.97 22.16
N HIS A 277 -0.82 13.26 22.44
CA HIS A 277 -1.99 13.90 23.03
C HIS A 277 -2.56 14.89 22.00
N CYS A 278 -3.78 14.66 21.55
CA CYS A 278 -4.53 15.65 20.76
C CYS A 278 -5.22 16.62 21.74
N GLN A 279 -4.98 17.92 21.57
CA GLN A 279 -5.82 18.97 22.15
C GLN A 279 -6.63 19.61 21.03
N SER A 280 -7.95 19.55 21.11
CA SER A 280 -8.82 20.41 20.30
C SER A 280 -8.71 21.83 20.86
N ILE A 281 -8.38 22.78 20.03
CA ILE A 281 -8.51 24.19 20.33
C ILE A 281 -9.85 24.60 19.76
N ASP A 282 -10.87 24.68 20.60
CA ASP A 282 -12.16 25.26 20.24
C ASP A 282 -11.93 26.76 19.98
N SER A 283 -12.12 27.18 18.72
CA SER A 283 -12.02 28.57 18.27
C SER A 283 -13.37 29.28 18.37
#